data_def24ab5f1adea0451e71d53ec3588c4
#
_entry.id   def24ab5f1adea0451e71d53ec3588c4
#
_cell.length_a   1.000
_cell.length_b   1.000
_cell.length_c   1.000
_cell.angle_alpha   90.00
_cell.angle_beta   90.00
_cell.angle_gamma   90.00
#
_symmetry.space_group_name_H-M   'P 1'
#
loop_
_entity.id
_entity.type
_entity.pdbx_description
1 polymer ?
#
loop_
_entity_poly.entity_id
_entity_poly.type
_entity_poly.pdbx_seq_one_letter_code
_entity_poly.pdbx_strand_id
1 'polypeptide(L)'
;NVIEDIHPHTLQPSVATIGFFDGVHLGHRHLIQQVKLAASQNGWQSSIITFPVHPRQVIQSDYQPQLLSSANEKIELLGTTGVDNCILLPFTKELSMLTAREFMQLLYDRYQVRMLVIGYDHRFGHNRTETFEDYCRYGQELGIHIMQATAYTQEQDKVSSSAIRRALLTGDIETSKK
;
A
#
# COMPACT_ATOMS: atom_id res chain seq x y z
N ASN A 1 4.94 -10.28 10.69
CA ASN A 1 3.74 -11.12 10.73
C ASN A 1 2.94 -10.96 9.44
N VAL A 2 2.51 -12.08 8.84
CA VAL A 2 1.53 -12.07 7.74
C VAL A 2 0.16 -12.33 8.34
N ILE A 3 -0.82 -11.50 8.00
CA ILE A 3 -2.15 -11.52 8.59
C ILE A 3 -3.18 -11.65 7.46
N GLU A 4 -3.81 -12.82 7.34
CA GLU A 4 -4.81 -13.13 6.31
C GLU A 4 -6.24 -13.09 6.86
N ASP A 5 -6.41 -13.47 8.13
CA ASP A 5 -7.71 -13.44 8.80
C ASP A 5 -7.56 -12.78 10.18
N ILE A 6 -8.40 -11.77 10.45
CA ILE A 6 -8.18 -10.90 11.60
C ILE A 6 -9.29 -11.06 12.63
N HIS A 7 -8.85 -11.40 13.83
CA HIS A 7 -9.60 -11.07 15.02
C HIS A 7 -9.22 -9.66 15.46
N PRO A 8 -10.11 -8.67 15.39
CA PRO A 8 -9.81 -7.24 15.61
C PRO A 8 -9.11 -6.92 16.93
N HIS A 9 -9.26 -7.78 17.92
CA HIS A 9 -8.75 -7.57 19.28
C HIS A 9 -7.28 -7.95 19.48
N THR A 10 -6.61 -8.46 18.46
CA THR A 10 -5.20 -8.89 18.56
C THR A 10 -4.20 -7.89 17.97
N LEU A 11 -4.69 -6.89 17.23
CA LEU A 11 -3.83 -5.89 16.63
C LEU A 11 -3.57 -4.70 17.57
N GLN A 12 -2.33 -4.24 17.55
CA GLN A 12 -1.91 -3.00 18.21
C GLN A 12 -2.16 -1.81 17.29
N PRO A 13 -2.29 -0.58 17.83
CA PRO A 13 -2.31 0.63 17.02
C PRO A 13 -1.15 0.64 16.02
N SER A 14 -1.43 1.02 14.79
CA SER A 14 -0.42 0.97 13.73
C SER A 14 -0.41 2.21 12.83
N VAL A 15 0.77 2.45 12.26
CA VAL A 15 0.96 3.28 11.09
C VAL A 15 0.94 2.37 9.87
N ALA A 16 0.07 2.65 8.91
CA ALA A 16 -0.10 1.80 7.75
C ALA A 16 0.10 2.55 6.43
N THR A 17 0.39 1.80 5.39
CA THR A 17 0.27 2.22 4.01
C THR A 17 -0.47 1.16 3.20
N ILE A 18 -1.08 1.59 2.08
CA ILE A 18 -1.88 0.72 1.23
C ILE A 18 -1.24 0.70 -0.15
N GLY A 19 -1.16 -0.49 -0.74
CA GLY A 19 -0.69 -0.62 -2.12
C GLY A 19 -0.69 -2.05 -2.60
N PHE A 20 -0.54 -2.25 -3.90
CA PHE A 20 -0.38 -3.58 -4.44
C PHE A 20 1.06 -4.10 -4.29
N PHE A 21 2.05 -3.19 -4.26
CA PHE A 21 3.48 -3.46 -4.02
C PHE A 21 4.12 -4.48 -4.98
N ASP A 22 3.73 -4.45 -6.25
CA ASP A 22 4.30 -5.36 -7.25
C ASP A 22 5.81 -5.14 -7.43
N GLY A 23 6.59 -6.20 -7.23
CA GLY A 23 8.05 -6.20 -7.32
C GLY A 23 8.79 -5.53 -6.17
N VAL A 24 8.10 -4.90 -5.22
CA VAL A 24 8.67 -4.22 -4.03
C VAL A 24 9.91 -3.37 -4.37
N HIS A 25 9.82 -2.58 -5.44
CA HIS A 25 10.91 -1.76 -5.96
C HIS A 25 11.36 -0.64 -4.99
N LEU A 26 12.43 0.07 -5.32
CA LEU A 26 13.02 1.09 -4.44
C LEU A 26 12.02 2.16 -3.97
N GLY A 27 11.10 2.59 -4.82
CA GLY A 27 10.03 3.53 -4.43
C GLY A 27 9.10 2.94 -3.35
N HIS A 28 8.75 1.65 -3.45
CA HIS A 28 7.98 0.96 -2.41
C HIS A 28 8.78 0.86 -1.10
N ARG A 29 10.06 0.50 -1.17
CA ARG A 29 10.92 0.41 0.01
C ARG A 29 11.07 1.75 0.71
N HIS A 30 11.20 2.84 -0.04
CA HIS A 30 11.25 4.20 0.50
C HIS A 30 9.95 4.57 1.23
N LEU A 31 8.78 4.27 0.65
CA LEU A 31 7.49 4.46 1.30
C LEU A 31 7.39 3.66 2.60
N ILE A 32 7.77 2.38 2.56
CA ILE A 32 7.74 1.49 3.73
C ILE A 32 8.67 2.01 4.83
N GLN A 33 9.84 2.54 4.48
CA GLN A 33 10.75 3.12 5.46
C GLN A 33 10.13 4.33 6.18
N GLN A 34 9.37 5.17 5.49
CA GLN A 34 8.65 6.28 6.11
C GLN A 34 7.56 5.78 7.07
N VAL A 35 6.84 4.72 6.71
CA VAL A 35 5.86 4.06 7.60
C VAL A 35 6.54 3.56 8.88
N LYS A 36 7.67 2.87 8.77
CA LYS A 36 8.42 2.35 9.92
C LYS A 36 8.93 3.47 10.82
N LEU A 37 9.45 4.54 10.23
CA LEU A 37 9.92 5.70 10.99
C LEU A 37 8.77 6.35 11.77
N ALA A 38 7.64 6.60 11.11
CA ALA A 38 6.47 7.17 11.77
C ALA A 38 5.90 6.25 12.87
N ALA A 39 5.92 4.93 12.65
CA ALA A 39 5.52 3.95 13.64
C ALA A 39 6.42 3.99 14.89
N SER A 40 7.74 3.98 14.69
CA SER A 40 8.70 4.08 15.77
C SER A 40 8.55 5.38 16.59
N GLN A 41 8.32 6.50 15.92
CA GLN A 41 8.12 7.80 16.59
C GLN A 41 6.86 7.85 17.48
N ASN A 42 5.84 7.07 17.14
CA ASN A 42 4.58 7.02 17.87
C ASN A 42 4.51 5.83 18.87
N GLY A 43 5.51 4.96 18.90
CA GLY A 43 5.46 3.72 19.69
C GLY A 43 4.40 2.74 19.20
N TRP A 44 4.07 2.76 17.91
CA TRP A 44 3.07 1.91 17.25
C TRP A 44 3.74 0.90 16.31
N GLN A 45 2.98 -0.07 15.85
CA GLN A 45 3.44 -1.02 14.86
C GLN A 45 3.41 -0.43 13.45
N SER A 46 4.31 -0.91 12.60
CA SER A 46 4.30 -0.62 11.16
C SER A 46 3.52 -1.68 10.41
N SER A 47 2.60 -1.27 9.53
CA SER A 47 1.73 -2.19 8.80
C SER A 47 1.72 -1.86 7.30
N ILE A 48 1.75 -2.89 6.47
CA ILE A 48 1.46 -2.79 5.04
C ILE A 48 0.15 -3.48 4.77
N ILE A 49 -0.76 -2.80 4.06
CA ILE A 49 -2.01 -3.37 3.58
C ILE A 49 -1.84 -3.60 2.08
N THR A 50 -1.89 -4.86 1.68
CA THR A 50 -1.76 -5.27 0.29
C THR A 50 -2.83 -6.28 -0.09
N PHE A 51 -2.93 -6.59 -1.37
CA PHE A 51 -3.97 -7.42 -1.94
C PHE A 51 -3.35 -8.67 -2.56
N PRO A 52 -3.89 -9.88 -2.29
CA PRO A 52 -3.39 -11.11 -2.91
C PRO A 52 -3.58 -11.12 -4.43
N VAL A 53 -4.66 -10.52 -4.92
CA VAL A 53 -4.98 -10.38 -6.35
C VAL A 53 -4.96 -8.90 -6.72
N HIS A 54 -4.51 -8.58 -7.94
CA HIS A 54 -4.48 -7.20 -8.40
C HIS A 54 -5.91 -6.62 -8.44
N PRO A 55 -6.18 -5.48 -7.78
CA PRO A 55 -7.54 -4.91 -7.68
C PRO A 55 -8.27 -4.76 -9.01
N ARG A 56 -7.55 -4.43 -10.08
CA ARG A 56 -8.14 -4.28 -11.41
C ARG A 56 -8.66 -5.59 -12.00
N GLN A 57 -8.08 -6.74 -11.63
CA GLN A 57 -8.58 -8.06 -12.08
C GLN A 57 -9.97 -8.38 -11.49
N VAL A 58 -10.27 -7.89 -10.31
CA VAL A 58 -11.57 -8.10 -9.67
C VAL A 58 -12.64 -7.20 -10.30
N ILE A 59 -12.26 -6.01 -10.77
CA ILE A 59 -13.16 -5.05 -11.42
C ILE A 59 -13.37 -5.39 -12.91
N GLN A 60 -12.31 -5.85 -13.58
CA GLN A 60 -12.27 -6.22 -14.98
C GLN A 60 -11.74 -7.65 -15.12
N SER A 61 -12.63 -8.61 -15.29
CA SER A 61 -12.31 -10.05 -15.32
C SER A 61 -11.39 -10.48 -16.47
N ASP A 62 -11.37 -9.70 -17.56
CA ASP A 62 -10.52 -9.91 -18.72
C ASP A 62 -9.13 -9.26 -18.59
N TYR A 63 -8.91 -8.44 -17.55
CA TYR A 63 -7.63 -7.80 -17.31
C TYR A 63 -6.62 -8.78 -16.72
N GLN A 64 -5.56 -9.03 -17.47
CA GLN A 64 -4.42 -9.83 -17.02
C GLN A 64 -3.18 -8.94 -16.84
N PRO A 65 -2.82 -8.58 -15.60
CA PRO A 65 -1.63 -7.78 -15.34
C PRO A 65 -0.36 -8.60 -15.60
N GLN A 66 0.62 -7.98 -16.22
CA GLN A 66 1.98 -8.51 -16.25
C GLN A 66 2.63 -8.16 -14.91
N LEU A 67 2.61 -9.08 -13.96
CA LEU A 67 3.16 -8.86 -12.62
C LEU A 67 4.68 -9.04 -12.62
N LEU A 68 5.37 -8.22 -11.80
CA LEU A 68 6.82 -8.33 -11.55
C LEU A 68 7.13 -9.43 -10.54
N SER A 69 6.17 -9.78 -9.68
CA SER A 69 6.30 -10.81 -8.66
C SER A 69 5.00 -11.59 -8.51
N SER A 70 5.12 -12.88 -8.19
CA SER A 70 3.99 -13.66 -7.69
C SER A 70 3.54 -13.17 -6.31
N ALA A 71 2.37 -13.62 -5.84
CA ALA A 71 1.87 -13.26 -4.51
C ALA A 71 2.83 -13.68 -3.38
N ASN A 72 3.40 -14.89 -3.49
CA ASN A 72 4.33 -15.41 -2.48
C ASN A 72 5.65 -14.64 -2.48
N GLU A 73 6.26 -14.41 -3.64
CA GLU A 73 7.49 -13.60 -3.76
C GLU A 73 7.27 -12.19 -3.24
N LYS A 74 6.12 -11.58 -3.50
CA LYS A 74 5.77 -10.26 -2.96
C LYS A 74 5.75 -10.27 -1.43
N ILE A 75 5.14 -11.28 -0.81
CA ILE A 75 5.08 -11.42 0.65
C ILE A 75 6.49 -11.59 1.23
N GLU A 76 7.32 -12.42 0.62
CA GLU A 76 8.72 -12.61 1.02
C GLU A 76 9.51 -11.30 0.91
N LEU A 77 9.40 -10.60 -0.21
CA LEU A 77 10.05 -9.30 -0.43
C LEU A 77 9.59 -8.24 0.58
N LEU A 78 8.30 -8.20 0.90
CA LEU A 78 7.78 -7.32 1.94
C LEU A 78 8.33 -7.70 3.32
N GLY A 79 8.48 -8.99 3.61
CA GLY A 79 9.12 -9.48 4.83
C GLY A 79 10.55 -8.96 5.00
N THR A 80 11.33 -8.85 3.91
CA THR A 80 12.69 -8.31 3.96
C THR A 80 12.78 -6.85 4.34
N THR A 81 11.68 -6.10 4.29
CA THR A 81 11.65 -4.67 4.66
C THR A 81 11.68 -4.44 6.17
N GLY A 82 11.42 -5.50 6.96
CA GLY A 82 11.37 -5.42 8.42
C GLY A 82 10.13 -4.66 8.93
N VAL A 83 9.02 -4.65 8.18
CA VAL A 83 7.72 -4.17 8.65
C VAL A 83 7.12 -5.17 9.65
N ASP A 84 6.41 -4.69 10.68
CA ASP A 84 5.86 -5.55 11.71
C ASP A 84 4.73 -6.43 11.20
N ASN A 85 3.82 -5.85 10.40
CA ASN A 85 2.65 -6.56 9.87
C ASN A 85 2.49 -6.37 8.36
N CYS A 86 2.18 -7.46 7.68
CA CYS A 86 1.71 -7.48 6.30
C CYS A 86 0.28 -8.01 6.29
N ILE A 87 -0.68 -7.14 6.04
CA ILE A 87 -2.11 -7.44 6.02
C ILE A 87 -2.51 -7.75 4.59
N LEU A 88 -2.89 -9.00 4.33
CA LEU A 88 -3.41 -9.46 3.05
C LEU A 88 -4.93 -9.25 3.03
N LEU A 89 -5.36 -8.13 2.48
CA LEU A 89 -6.77 -7.79 2.39
C LEU A 89 -7.36 -8.33 1.10
N PRO A 90 -8.32 -9.29 1.15
CA PRO A 90 -9.00 -9.75 -0.04
C PRO A 90 -9.72 -8.60 -0.73
N PHE A 91 -9.34 -8.30 -1.97
CA PHE A 91 -10.02 -7.26 -2.75
C PHE A 91 -11.25 -7.86 -3.41
N THR A 92 -12.41 -7.64 -2.80
CA THR A 92 -13.70 -8.12 -3.28
C THR A 92 -14.44 -7.02 -4.03
N LYS A 93 -15.53 -7.39 -4.72
CA LYS A 93 -16.39 -6.43 -5.40
C LYS A 93 -17.03 -5.46 -4.40
N GLU A 94 -17.44 -5.96 -3.23
CA GLU A 94 -17.98 -5.16 -2.14
C GLU A 94 -16.96 -4.15 -1.64
N LEU A 95 -15.70 -4.57 -1.41
CA LEU A 95 -14.62 -3.66 -1.01
C LEU A 95 -14.38 -2.59 -2.07
N SER A 96 -14.48 -2.93 -3.36
CA SER A 96 -14.28 -1.99 -4.47
C SER A 96 -15.35 -0.89 -4.55
N MET A 97 -16.51 -1.11 -3.92
CA MET A 97 -17.62 -0.15 -3.89
C MET A 97 -17.54 0.82 -2.71
N LEU A 98 -16.68 0.58 -1.73
CA LEU A 98 -16.51 1.49 -0.60
C LEU A 98 -15.95 2.83 -1.05
N THR A 99 -16.54 3.90 -0.54
CA THR A 99 -15.95 5.23 -0.63
C THR A 99 -14.61 5.26 0.11
N ALA A 100 -13.78 6.26 -0.15
CA ALA A 100 -12.51 6.40 0.57
C ALA A 100 -12.73 6.52 2.09
N ARG A 101 -13.75 7.27 2.50
CA ARG A 101 -14.09 7.43 3.93
C ARG A 101 -14.53 6.12 4.57
N GLU A 102 -15.39 5.34 3.93
CA GLU A 102 -15.84 4.02 4.42
C GLU A 102 -14.66 3.04 4.50
N PHE A 103 -13.77 3.06 3.52
CA PHE A 103 -12.57 2.25 3.56
C PHE A 103 -11.63 2.64 4.70
N MET A 104 -11.43 3.93 4.94
CA MET A 104 -10.66 4.41 6.10
C MET A 104 -11.30 4.01 7.43
N GLN A 105 -12.64 4.07 7.55
CA GLN A 105 -13.36 3.58 8.72
C GLN A 105 -13.10 2.08 8.95
N LEU A 106 -13.15 1.27 7.89
CA LEU A 106 -12.81 -0.16 7.96
C LEU A 106 -11.38 -0.38 8.51
N LEU A 107 -10.42 0.42 8.02
CA LEU A 107 -9.03 0.33 8.49
C LEU A 107 -8.89 0.70 9.96
N TYR A 108 -9.60 1.71 10.40
CA TYR A 108 -9.61 2.13 11.81
C TYR A 108 -10.21 1.06 12.72
N ASP A 109 -11.41 0.58 12.39
CA ASP A 109 -12.18 -0.33 13.24
C ASP A 109 -11.58 -1.74 13.27
N ARG A 110 -11.24 -2.26 12.10
CA ARG A 110 -10.86 -3.66 11.96
C ARG A 110 -9.35 -3.89 12.06
N TYR A 111 -8.55 -2.94 11.59
CA TYR A 111 -7.10 -3.12 11.46
C TYR A 111 -6.29 -2.23 12.40
N GLN A 112 -6.95 -1.51 13.31
CA GLN A 112 -6.32 -0.63 14.30
C GLN A 112 -5.37 0.41 13.69
N VAL A 113 -5.65 0.85 12.46
CA VAL A 113 -4.87 1.90 11.80
C VAL A 113 -5.18 3.25 12.46
N ARG A 114 -4.16 3.92 12.95
CA ARG A 114 -4.24 5.25 13.59
C ARG A 114 -3.50 6.33 12.80
N MET A 115 -2.61 5.93 11.92
CA MET A 115 -1.97 6.81 10.94
C MET A 115 -1.89 6.10 9.60
N LEU A 116 -2.17 6.84 8.52
CA LEU A 116 -2.10 6.34 7.15
C LEU A 116 -1.11 7.18 6.36
N VAL A 117 -0.07 6.52 5.85
CA VAL A 117 0.92 7.13 4.97
C VAL A 117 0.50 6.87 3.52
N ILE A 118 0.18 7.93 2.80
CA ILE A 118 -0.32 7.86 1.43
C ILE A 118 0.79 8.26 0.46
N GLY A 119 1.07 7.41 -0.52
CA GLY A 119 2.01 7.73 -1.60
C GLY A 119 1.57 8.98 -2.37
N TYR A 120 2.53 9.72 -2.89
CA TYR A 120 2.30 11.02 -3.55
C TYR A 120 1.22 11.00 -4.64
N ASP A 121 1.17 9.96 -5.45
CA ASP A 121 0.21 9.79 -6.55
C ASP A 121 -0.82 8.68 -6.29
N HIS A 122 -0.86 8.15 -5.08
CA HIS A 122 -1.78 7.08 -4.72
C HIS A 122 -3.17 7.61 -4.43
N ARG A 123 -4.18 6.92 -4.97
CA ARG A 123 -5.60 7.18 -4.74
C ARG A 123 -6.31 5.87 -4.44
N PHE A 124 -7.20 5.88 -3.47
CA PHE A 124 -8.05 4.75 -3.10
C PHE A 124 -9.51 5.20 -2.92
N GLY A 125 -10.42 4.25 -2.74
CA GLY A 125 -11.86 4.47 -2.75
C GLY A 125 -12.47 4.20 -4.13
N HIS A 126 -13.79 4.08 -4.18
CA HIS A 126 -14.52 3.63 -5.37
C HIS A 126 -14.22 4.47 -6.63
N ASN A 127 -14.32 5.78 -6.54
CA ASN A 127 -14.18 6.68 -7.69
C ASN A 127 -12.77 7.26 -7.85
N ARG A 128 -11.91 7.15 -6.85
CA ARG A 128 -10.55 7.72 -6.82
C ARG A 128 -10.49 9.21 -7.15
N THR A 129 -11.54 9.95 -6.77
CA THR A 129 -11.69 11.38 -7.05
C THR A 129 -11.14 12.26 -5.93
N GLU A 130 -10.88 11.68 -4.77
CA GLU A 130 -10.42 12.37 -3.59
C GLU A 130 -9.04 12.98 -3.80
N THR A 131 -8.89 14.18 -3.24
CA THR A 131 -7.61 14.87 -3.07
C THR A 131 -6.95 14.45 -1.75
N PHE A 132 -5.69 14.87 -1.55
CA PHE A 132 -5.01 14.64 -0.27
C PHE A 132 -5.74 15.34 0.89
N GLU A 133 -6.27 16.53 0.65
CA GLU A 133 -7.05 17.31 1.62
C GLU A 133 -8.35 16.58 2.03
N ASP A 134 -8.99 15.88 1.10
CA ASP A 134 -10.17 15.05 1.41
C ASP A 134 -9.81 13.91 2.36
N TYR A 135 -8.69 13.22 2.11
CA TYR A 135 -8.20 12.18 3.03
C TYR A 135 -7.88 12.77 4.41
N CYS A 136 -7.27 13.96 4.49
CA CYS A 136 -6.99 14.63 5.76
C CYS A 136 -8.28 14.94 6.52
N ARG A 137 -9.30 15.45 5.83
CA ARG A 137 -10.61 15.72 6.42
C ARG A 137 -11.26 14.44 6.97
N TYR A 138 -11.30 13.37 6.19
CA TYR A 138 -11.81 12.07 6.65
C TYR A 138 -11.02 11.54 7.83
N GLY A 139 -9.69 11.70 7.81
CA GLY A 139 -8.83 11.32 8.92
C GLY A 139 -9.16 12.04 10.21
N GLN A 140 -9.41 13.35 10.15
CA GLN A 140 -9.83 14.14 11.32
C GLN A 140 -11.17 13.65 11.89
N GLU A 141 -12.14 13.32 11.03
CA GLU A 141 -13.43 12.79 11.46
C GLU A 141 -13.32 11.41 12.12
N LEU A 142 -12.40 10.58 11.66
CA LEU A 142 -12.25 9.17 12.05
C LEU A 142 -11.19 8.93 13.14
N GLY A 143 -10.36 9.92 13.44
CA GLY A 143 -9.23 9.75 14.35
C GLY A 143 -8.01 9.06 13.69
N ILE A 144 -7.82 9.22 12.38
CA ILE A 144 -6.67 8.73 11.63
C ILE A 144 -5.80 9.92 11.20
N HIS A 145 -4.54 9.93 11.60
CA HIS A 145 -3.58 10.89 11.08
C HIS A 145 -3.21 10.55 9.64
N ILE A 146 -3.20 11.56 8.76
CA ILE A 146 -2.81 11.36 7.36
C ILE A 146 -1.47 12.03 7.12
N MET A 147 -0.54 11.28 6.54
CA MET A 147 0.77 11.74 6.14
C MET A 147 0.99 11.47 4.65
N GLN A 148 1.42 12.46 3.90
CA GLN A 148 1.85 12.25 2.53
C GLN A 148 3.31 11.81 2.52
N ALA A 149 3.58 10.69 1.85
CA ALA A 149 4.93 10.22 1.67
C ALA A 149 5.70 11.13 0.70
N THR A 150 6.97 11.34 0.99
CA THR A 150 7.88 11.97 0.03
C THR A 150 8.16 11.02 -1.12
N ALA A 151 8.20 11.54 -2.34
CA ALA A 151 8.56 10.74 -3.49
C ALA A 151 10.02 10.28 -3.41
N TYR A 152 10.28 9.03 -3.82
CA TYR A 152 11.64 8.58 -4.03
C TYR A 152 12.14 9.18 -5.34
N THR A 153 13.15 10.03 -5.26
CA THR A 153 13.84 10.61 -6.42
C THR A 153 15.28 10.14 -6.41
N GLN A 154 15.64 9.25 -7.32
CA GLN A 154 17.03 9.07 -7.70
C GLN A 154 17.30 10.07 -8.84
N GLU A 155 18.47 10.71 -8.83
CA GLU A 155 18.83 11.76 -9.78
C GLU A 155 18.49 11.40 -11.24
N GLN A 156 17.32 11.75 -11.71
CA GLN A 156 16.77 11.71 -13.07
C GLN A 156 15.60 10.76 -13.38
N ASP A 157 15.30 9.71 -12.56
CA ASP A 157 14.21 8.78 -12.92
C ASP A 157 13.23 8.47 -11.78
N LYS A 158 11.93 8.60 -12.08
CA LYS A 158 10.85 8.17 -11.21
C LYS A 158 10.72 6.63 -11.27
N VAL A 159 11.14 5.93 -10.23
CA VAL A 159 11.03 4.47 -10.14
C VAL A 159 9.58 4.06 -9.94
N SER A 160 9.02 3.27 -10.85
CA SER A 160 7.66 2.72 -10.77
C SER A 160 7.60 1.33 -11.41
N SER A 161 6.64 0.50 -10.96
CA SER A 161 6.44 -0.83 -11.55
C SER A 161 6.20 -0.78 -13.07
N SER A 162 5.57 0.28 -13.58
CA SER A 162 5.36 0.47 -15.02
C SER A 162 6.65 0.77 -15.77
N ALA A 163 7.56 1.56 -15.18
CA ALA A 163 8.87 1.83 -15.75
C ALA A 163 9.73 0.56 -15.79
N ILE A 164 9.74 -0.20 -14.69
CA ILE A 164 10.48 -1.47 -14.61
C ILE A 164 9.96 -2.49 -15.64
N ARG A 165 8.65 -2.67 -15.77
CA ARG A 165 8.08 -3.57 -16.80
C ARG A 165 8.50 -3.16 -18.22
N ARG A 166 8.47 -1.87 -18.51
CA ARG A 166 8.91 -1.36 -19.83
C ARG A 166 10.39 -1.66 -20.06
N ALA A 167 11.24 -1.42 -19.08
CA ALA A 167 12.67 -1.72 -19.15
C ALA A 167 12.93 -3.21 -19.41
N LEU A 168 12.24 -4.10 -18.71
CA LEU A 168 12.33 -5.55 -18.94
C LEU A 168 11.90 -5.95 -20.36
N LEU A 169 10.80 -5.38 -20.88
CA LEU A 169 10.31 -5.66 -22.24
C LEU A 169 11.26 -5.16 -23.33
N THR A 170 12.03 -4.11 -23.05
CA THR A 170 13.02 -3.55 -24.00
C THR A 170 14.43 -4.11 -23.81
N GLY A 171 14.65 -4.98 -22.81
CA GLY A 171 15.96 -5.56 -22.48
C GLY A 171 16.91 -4.59 -21.75
N ASP A 172 16.40 -3.48 -21.23
CA ASP A 172 17.17 -2.54 -20.40
C ASP A 172 17.30 -3.07 -18.96
N ILE A 173 18.30 -3.92 -18.76
CA ILE A 173 18.54 -4.59 -17.47
C ILE A 173 18.99 -3.60 -16.38
N GLU A 174 19.72 -2.55 -16.73
CA GLU A 174 20.21 -1.57 -15.75
C GLU A 174 19.04 -0.80 -15.10
N THR A 175 18.09 -0.35 -15.89
CA THR A 175 16.86 0.31 -15.38
C THR A 175 15.96 -0.69 -14.65
N SER A 176 15.94 -1.96 -15.03
CA SER A 176 15.07 -2.97 -14.38
C SER A 176 15.51 -3.41 -12.99
N LYS A 177 16.76 -3.18 -12.60
CA LYS A 177 17.31 -3.51 -11.27
C LYS A 177 16.91 -2.50 -10.16
N LYS A 178 16.28 -1.40 -10.51
CA LYS A 178 15.82 -0.34 -9.59
C LYS A 178 14.48 -0.70 -8.95
#